data_df963f4ce4223cfdb4a1685e645ba3f7
#
_entry.id   df963f4ce4223cfdb4a1685e645ba3f7
#
_cell.length_a   1.000
_cell.length_b   1.000
_cell.length_c   1.000
_cell.angle_alpha   90.00
_cell.angle_beta   90.00
_cell.angle_gamma   90.00
#
_symmetry.space_group_name_H-M   'P 1'
#
loop_
_entity.id
_entity.type
_entity.pdbx_description
1 polymer ?
#
loop_
_entity_poly.entity_id
_entity_poly.type
_entity_poly.pdbx_seq_one_letter_code
_entity_poly.pdbx_strand_id
1 'polypeptide(L)'
;METKQYPDMECDVVIAGCGVAGLYAALNLPTSTRVIMLSKGAVDECDSMLAQGGICVLPEGSDYDAFFEDTMHAGHYENRRESVDIMIRSSRSVINDLLAMGVDFERKADGSLNFTREGAHSRPRIAFHADITGKEITTKLLQAVRKLDNVQILEHVAMTDILTGERDGATVCTGVVAVPVDEDNSVRPADELTNAAEGVHAGEPFKIHARHTLWATGGIGGVYDHST
;
A
#
# COMPACT_ATOMS: atom_id res chain seq x y z
N MET A 1 -5.17 -14.09 25.15
CA MET A 1 -4.00 -14.64 24.40
C MET A 1 -2.76 -13.91 24.88
N GLU A 2 -1.61 -14.56 25.00
CA GLU A 2 -0.37 -13.86 25.31
C GLU A 2 0.03 -13.02 24.09
N THR A 3 0.19 -11.72 24.27
CA THR A 3 0.65 -10.82 23.21
C THR A 3 2.07 -11.22 22.82
N LYS A 4 2.30 -11.41 21.53
CA LYS A 4 3.59 -11.83 21.00
C LYS A 4 4.67 -10.78 21.30
N GLN A 5 5.78 -11.17 21.86
CA GLN A 5 6.91 -10.27 22.13
C GLN A 5 7.97 -10.41 21.02
N TYR A 6 8.58 -9.29 20.64
CA TYR A 6 9.64 -9.24 19.64
C TYR A 6 10.89 -8.59 20.24
N PRO A 7 12.07 -9.11 19.95
CA PRO A 7 13.33 -8.40 20.20
C PRO A 7 13.50 -7.23 19.22
N ASP A 8 14.42 -6.33 19.50
CA ASP A 8 14.87 -5.36 18.50
C ASP A 8 15.41 -6.08 17.27
N MET A 9 15.09 -5.54 16.08
CA MET A 9 15.37 -6.17 14.79
C MET A 9 16.19 -5.26 13.89
N GLU A 10 16.83 -5.83 12.88
CA GLU A 10 17.59 -5.11 11.87
C GLU A 10 17.23 -5.62 10.46
N CYS A 11 17.07 -4.68 9.51
CA CYS A 11 16.85 -4.97 8.09
C CYS A 11 17.46 -3.88 7.20
N ASP A 12 17.42 -4.06 5.89
CA ASP A 12 17.84 -3.03 4.95
C ASP A 12 16.67 -2.06 4.67
N VAL A 13 15.45 -2.59 4.57
CA VAL A 13 14.23 -1.81 4.34
C VAL A 13 13.12 -2.25 5.28
N VAL A 14 12.52 -1.32 6.02
CA VAL A 14 11.26 -1.54 6.73
C VAL A 14 10.12 -0.88 5.96
N ILE A 15 9.02 -1.61 5.76
CA ILE A 15 7.82 -1.14 5.06
C ILE A 15 6.66 -1.14 6.04
N ALA A 16 6.13 0.03 6.37
CA ALA A 16 4.94 0.17 7.19
C ALA A 16 3.70 0.16 6.30
N GLY A 17 2.96 -0.94 6.32
CA GLY A 17 1.75 -1.19 5.54
C GLY A 17 1.91 -2.26 4.47
N CYS A 18 0.93 -3.17 4.43
CA CYS A 18 0.87 -4.33 3.53
C CYS A 18 -0.23 -4.19 2.45
N GLY A 19 -0.67 -2.96 2.15
CA GLY A 19 -1.50 -2.68 0.98
C GLY A 19 -0.73 -2.78 -0.33
N VAL A 20 -1.39 -2.48 -1.45
CA VAL A 20 -0.80 -2.54 -2.81
C VAL A 20 0.56 -1.83 -2.88
N ALA A 21 0.68 -0.63 -2.28
CA ALA A 21 1.92 0.14 -2.34
C ALA A 21 3.10 -0.59 -1.67
N GLY A 22 2.88 -1.12 -0.46
CA GLY A 22 3.92 -1.85 0.28
C GLY A 22 4.29 -3.16 -0.40
N LEU A 23 3.29 -3.94 -0.83
CA LEU A 23 3.51 -5.22 -1.50
C LEU A 23 4.24 -5.05 -2.84
N TYR A 24 3.81 -4.09 -3.67
CA TYR A 24 4.46 -3.82 -4.95
C TYR A 24 5.89 -3.31 -4.77
N ALA A 25 6.14 -2.46 -3.76
CA ALA A 25 7.49 -2.01 -3.43
C ALA A 25 8.39 -3.19 -3.03
N ALA A 26 7.93 -4.09 -2.16
CA ALA A 26 8.70 -5.26 -1.74
C ALA A 26 9.09 -6.15 -2.92
N LEU A 27 8.18 -6.35 -3.89
CA LEU A 27 8.42 -7.15 -5.11
C LEU A 27 9.44 -6.52 -6.07
N ASN A 28 9.63 -5.20 -5.99
CA ASN A 28 10.57 -4.46 -6.85
C ASN A 28 11.93 -4.19 -6.19
N LEU A 29 12.15 -4.67 -4.96
CA LEU A 29 13.45 -4.60 -4.31
C LEU A 29 14.34 -5.79 -4.74
N PRO A 30 15.67 -5.60 -4.80
CA PRO A 30 16.61 -6.71 -5.05
C PRO A 30 16.42 -7.83 -4.03
N THR A 31 16.52 -9.07 -4.46
CA THR A 31 16.39 -10.26 -3.57
C THR A 31 17.48 -10.35 -2.49
N SER A 32 18.56 -9.60 -2.63
CA SER A 32 19.60 -9.45 -1.59
C SER A 32 19.22 -8.47 -0.48
N THR A 33 18.12 -7.71 -0.64
CA THR A 33 17.64 -6.72 0.33
C THR A 33 16.80 -7.42 1.39
N ARG A 34 17.18 -7.34 2.66
CA ARG A 34 16.37 -7.84 3.77
C ARG A 34 15.26 -6.88 4.08
N VAL A 35 14.02 -7.33 3.96
CA VAL A 35 12.81 -6.51 4.12
C VAL A 35 11.97 -6.99 5.28
N ILE A 36 11.55 -6.07 6.15
CA ILE A 36 10.50 -6.31 7.14
C ILE A 36 9.29 -5.47 6.77
N MET A 37 8.14 -6.12 6.64
CA MET A 37 6.85 -5.47 6.39
C MET A 37 5.98 -5.54 7.64
N LEU A 38 5.29 -4.45 7.97
CA LEU A 38 4.40 -4.35 9.12
C LEU A 38 2.95 -4.23 8.66
N SER A 39 2.07 -5.04 9.23
CA SER A 39 0.62 -4.89 9.12
C SER A 39 0.01 -4.71 10.50
N LYS A 40 -0.77 -3.64 10.70
CA LYS A 40 -1.44 -3.36 11.97
C LYS A 40 -2.49 -4.43 12.32
N GLY A 41 -3.20 -4.95 11.34
CA GLY A 41 -4.12 -6.08 11.45
C GLY A 41 -3.60 -7.30 10.69
N ALA A 42 -4.50 -8.19 10.32
CA ALA A 42 -4.19 -9.24 9.36
C ALA A 42 -3.77 -8.63 8.02
N VAL A 43 -2.88 -9.29 7.30
CA VAL A 43 -2.28 -8.72 6.08
C VAL A 43 -3.28 -8.53 4.94
N ASP A 44 -4.38 -9.24 4.97
CA ASP A 44 -5.49 -9.16 4.01
C ASP A 44 -6.62 -8.20 4.47
N GLU A 45 -6.45 -7.53 5.61
CA GLU A 45 -7.36 -6.50 6.12
C GLU A 45 -6.82 -5.10 5.80
N CYS A 46 -6.83 -4.72 4.53
CA CYS A 46 -6.38 -3.40 4.11
C CYS A 46 -7.33 -2.77 3.09
N ASP A 47 -7.33 -1.43 3.01
CA ASP A 47 -8.18 -0.69 2.08
C ASP A 47 -8.00 -1.14 0.62
N SER A 48 -6.79 -1.58 0.26
CA SER A 48 -6.52 -2.12 -1.07
C SER A 48 -7.33 -3.37 -1.39
N MET A 49 -7.64 -4.21 -0.39
CA MET A 49 -8.53 -5.38 -0.55
C MET A 49 -9.99 -4.99 -0.78
N LEU A 50 -10.39 -3.83 -0.26
CA LEU A 50 -11.78 -3.35 -0.31
C LEU A 50 -12.06 -2.52 -1.57
N ALA A 51 -11.05 -2.12 -2.32
CA ALA A 51 -11.20 -1.28 -3.50
C ALA A 51 -11.98 -2.02 -4.61
N GLN A 52 -13.11 -1.46 -5.00
CA GLN A 52 -14.05 -2.05 -5.96
C GLN A 52 -13.77 -1.65 -7.40
N GLY A 53 -13.42 -0.38 -7.63
CA GLY A 53 -13.17 0.18 -8.95
C GLY A 53 -12.07 -0.55 -9.71
N GLY A 54 -11.32 0.16 -10.50
CA GLY A 54 -10.24 -0.43 -11.27
C GLY A 54 -8.95 0.38 -11.14
N ILE A 55 -7.99 0.03 -11.97
CA ILE A 55 -6.70 0.72 -12.06
C ILE A 55 -6.57 1.42 -13.41
N CYS A 56 -6.25 2.72 -13.37
CA CYS A 56 -6.06 3.52 -14.58
C CYS A 56 -4.77 3.10 -15.29
N VAL A 57 -4.85 3.00 -16.60
CA VAL A 57 -3.70 2.70 -17.45
C VAL A 57 -3.73 3.56 -18.70
N LEU A 58 -2.57 3.89 -19.23
CA LEU A 58 -2.43 4.51 -20.54
C LEU A 58 -2.55 3.43 -21.63
N PRO A 59 -3.74 3.25 -22.27
CA PRO A 59 -3.94 2.15 -23.23
C PRO A 59 -3.11 2.36 -24.48
N GLU A 60 -3.08 3.61 -24.97
CA GLU A 60 -2.36 4.04 -26.17
C GLU A 60 -1.67 5.39 -25.92
N GLY A 61 -0.57 5.64 -26.60
CA GLY A 61 0.19 6.90 -26.46
C GLY A 61 -0.61 8.16 -26.80
N SER A 62 -1.61 8.03 -27.69
CA SER A 62 -2.52 9.11 -28.09
C SER A 62 -3.50 9.54 -27.00
N ASP A 63 -3.63 8.78 -25.89
CA ASP A 63 -4.50 9.13 -24.76
C ASP A 63 -3.78 9.91 -23.66
N TYR A 64 -2.46 10.12 -23.77
CA TYR A 64 -1.67 10.74 -22.72
C TYR A 64 -2.19 12.12 -22.30
N ASP A 65 -2.40 13.03 -23.26
CA ASP A 65 -2.79 14.41 -22.95
C ASP A 65 -4.18 14.46 -22.28
N ALA A 66 -5.12 13.65 -22.74
CA ALA A 66 -6.44 13.55 -22.14
C ALA A 66 -6.37 12.93 -20.72
N PHE A 67 -5.55 11.91 -20.52
CA PHE A 67 -5.37 11.31 -19.20
C PHE A 67 -4.71 12.29 -18.22
N PHE A 68 -3.70 13.01 -18.69
CA PHE A 68 -3.01 14.02 -17.88
C PHE A 68 -3.97 15.14 -17.46
N GLU A 69 -4.75 15.68 -18.40
CA GLU A 69 -5.73 16.75 -18.12
C GLU A 69 -6.83 16.27 -17.18
N ASP A 70 -7.42 15.09 -17.41
CA ASP A 70 -8.43 14.51 -16.53
C ASP A 70 -7.91 14.39 -15.09
N THR A 71 -6.66 13.93 -14.92
CA THR A 71 -6.03 13.77 -13.60
C THR A 71 -5.77 15.11 -12.93
N MET A 72 -5.25 16.10 -13.68
CA MET A 72 -5.02 17.45 -13.15
C MET A 72 -6.33 18.10 -12.74
N HIS A 73 -7.37 17.99 -13.56
CA HIS A 73 -8.70 18.55 -13.28
C HIS A 73 -9.33 17.88 -12.04
N ALA A 74 -9.26 16.55 -11.92
CA ALA A 74 -9.79 15.82 -10.76
C ALA A 74 -9.12 16.25 -9.44
N GLY A 75 -7.84 16.60 -9.49
CA GLY A 75 -7.10 17.15 -8.35
C GLY A 75 -7.15 18.68 -8.23
N HIS A 76 -8.11 19.35 -8.89
CA HIS A 76 -8.25 20.80 -8.88
C HIS A 76 -6.97 21.57 -9.26
N TYR A 77 -6.09 20.93 -10.07
CA TYR A 77 -4.77 21.44 -10.47
C TYR A 77 -3.76 21.63 -9.31
N GLU A 78 -4.05 21.11 -8.13
CA GLU A 78 -3.12 21.07 -6.99
C GLU A 78 -2.10 19.92 -7.09
N ASN A 79 -2.27 19.02 -8.06
CA ASN A 79 -1.38 17.91 -8.30
C ASN A 79 0.02 18.39 -8.71
N ARG A 80 1.04 17.69 -8.24
CA ARG A 80 2.40 17.84 -8.78
C ARG A 80 2.47 17.24 -10.17
N ARG A 81 2.62 18.08 -11.18
CA ARG A 81 2.63 17.70 -12.61
C ARG A 81 3.63 16.59 -12.92
N GLU A 82 4.82 16.66 -12.34
CA GLU A 82 5.85 15.64 -12.49
C GLU A 82 5.40 14.27 -11.97
N SER A 83 4.75 14.22 -10.81
CA SER A 83 4.22 12.98 -10.24
C SER A 83 3.11 12.38 -11.11
N VAL A 84 2.25 13.22 -11.68
CA VAL A 84 1.20 12.80 -12.62
C VAL A 84 1.84 12.23 -13.90
N ASP A 85 2.86 12.87 -14.45
CA ASP A 85 3.59 12.38 -15.64
C ASP A 85 4.20 11.00 -15.39
N ILE A 86 4.91 10.83 -14.26
CA ILE A 86 5.50 9.55 -13.86
C ILE A 86 4.43 8.46 -13.73
N MET A 87 3.33 8.75 -13.04
CA MET A 87 2.22 7.82 -12.84
C MET A 87 1.64 7.35 -14.18
N ILE A 88 1.33 8.27 -15.09
CA ILE A 88 0.70 7.93 -16.38
C ILE A 88 1.66 7.11 -17.23
N ARG A 89 2.92 7.54 -17.36
CA ARG A 89 3.91 6.85 -18.21
C ARG A 89 4.26 5.46 -17.71
N SER A 90 4.33 5.27 -16.40
CA SER A 90 4.65 3.97 -15.80
C SER A 90 3.44 3.02 -15.76
N SER A 91 2.21 3.52 -15.93
CA SER A 91 0.99 2.73 -15.75
C SER A 91 0.93 1.45 -16.60
N ARG A 92 1.43 1.50 -17.85
CA ARG A 92 1.45 0.33 -18.74
C ARG A 92 2.43 -0.75 -18.24
N SER A 93 3.62 -0.38 -17.77
CA SER A 93 4.56 -1.36 -17.21
C SER A 93 4.00 -2.01 -15.95
N VAL A 94 3.37 -1.22 -15.08
CA VAL A 94 2.70 -1.74 -13.88
C VAL A 94 1.62 -2.76 -14.23
N ILE A 95 0.76 -2.49 -15.22
CA ILE A 95 -0.27 -3.45 -15.66
C ILE A 95 0.37 -4.73 -16.22
N ASN A 96 1.46 -4.62 -16.97
CA ASN A 96 2.18 -5.80 -17.48
C ASN A 96 2.77 -6.64 -16.33
N ASP A 97 3.32 -5.99 -15.31
CA ASP A 97 3.83 -6.68 -14.10
C ASP A 97 2.71 -7.40 -13.37
N LEU A 98 1.56 -6.75 -13.16
CA LEU A 98 0.39 -7.35 -12.55
C LEU A 98 -0.13 -8.56 -13.32
N LEU A 99 -0.19 -8.46 -14.65
CA LEU A 99 -0.55 -9.60 -15.54
C LEU A 99 0.46 -10.75 -15.41
N ALA A 100 1.75 -10.45 -15.35
CA ALA A 100 2.80 -11.46 -15.18
C ALA A 100 2.71 -12.15 -13.79
N MET A 101 2.21 -11.45 -12.77
CA MET A 101 1.93 -11.99 -11.44
C MET A 101 0.60 -12.76 -11.38
N GLY A 102 -0.15 -12.84 -12.49
CA GLY A 102 -1.38 -13.61 -12.60
C GLY A 102 -2.65 -12.86 -12.17
N VAL A 103 -2.61 -11.52 -12.14
CA VAL A 103 -3.83 -10.73 -11.95
C VAL A 103 -4.74 -10.91 -13.17
N ASP A 104 -6.00 -11.26 -12.90
CA ASP A 104 -7.00 -11.57 -13.94
C ASP A 104 -7.88 -10.35 -14.21
N PHE A 105 -7.44 -9.48 -15.12
CA PHE A 105 -8.26 -8.38 -15.60
C PHE A 105 -9.24 -8.84 -16.69
N GLU A 106 -10.41 -8.19 -16.71
CA GLU A 106 -11.43 -8.44 -17.75
C GLU A 106 -10.87 -8.27 -19.16
N ARG A 107 -11.30 -9.17 -20.05
CA ARG A 107 -10.86 -9.22 -21.44
C ARG A 107 -12.04 -9.19 -22.43
N LYS A 108 -11.78 -8.63 -23.59
CA LYS A 108 -12.69 -8.70 -24.73
C LYS A 108 -12.63 -10.09 -25.38
N ALA A 109 -13.56 -10.34 -26.28
CA ALA A 109 -13.63 -11.62 -27.01
C ALA A 109 -12.35 -11.93 -27.83
N ASP A 110 -11.60 -10.91 -28.23
CA ASP A 110 -10.33 -11.04 -28.93
C ASP A 110 -9.13 -11.28 -28.00
N GLY A 111 -9.34 -11.35 -26.69
CA GLY A 111 -8.31 -11.56 -25.68
C GLY A 111 -7.59 -10.29 -25.22
N SER A 112 -7.84 -9.14 -25.83
CA SER A 112 -7.30 -7.85 -25.37
C SER A 112 -7.95 -7.42 -24.06
N LEU A 113 -7.27 -6.56 -23.26
CA LEU A 113 -7.84 -6.02 -22.04
C LEU A 113 -9.12 -5.22 -22.34
N ASN A 114 -10.13 -5.41 -21.52
CA ASN A 114 -11.32 -4.60 -21.54
C ASN A 114 -11.14 -3.41 -20.60
N PHE A 115 -11.44 -2.20 -21.09
CA PHE A 115 -11.36 -0.99 -20.31
C PHE A 115 -12.74 -0.39 -20.12
N THR A 116 -13.05 0.00 -18.89
CA THR A 116 -14.22 0.79 -18.56
C THR A 116 -13.87 2.26 -18.35
N ARG A 117 -14.89 3.09 -18.31
CA ARG A 117 -14.79 4.51 -17.95
C ARG A 117 -15.52 4.75 -16.64
N GLU A 118 -14.83 5.36 -15.70
CA GLU A 118 -15.39 5.80 -14.43
C GLU A 118 -15.37 7.32 -14.32
N GLY A 119 -15.84 7.83 -13.18
CA GLY A 119 -15.85 9.26 -12.89
C GLY A 119 -14.49 9.93 -13.10
N ALA A 120 -14.49 11.21 -13.46
CA ALA A 120 -13.32 12.02 -13.77
C ALA A 120 -12.51 11.60 -15.02
N HIS A 121 -12.85 10.51 -15.70
CA HIS A 121 -12.17 10.08 -16.93
C HIS A 121 -12.98 10.43 -18.18
N SER A 122 -12.33 11.08 -19.15
CA SER A 122 -12.94 11.40 -20.46
C SER A 122 -13.01 10.19 -21.40
N ARG A 123 -12.18 9.15 -21.18
CA ARG A 123 -12.08 7.96 -22.02
C ARG A 123 -12.02 6.66 -21.19
N PRO A 124 -12.39 5.51 -21.78
CA PRO A 124 -12.18 4.21 -21.15
C PRO A 124 -10.67 3.92 -20.99
N ARG A 125 -10.19 3.84 -19.76
CA ARG A 125 -8.79 3.51 -19.44
C ARG A 125 -8.63 2.76 -18.13
N ILE A 126 -9.73 2.25 -17.57
CA ILE A 126 -9.74 1.56 -16.30
C ILE A 126 -9.72 0.05 -16.56
N ALA A 127 -8.64 -0.63 -16.22
CA ALA A 127 -8.58 -2.08 -16.15
C ALA A 127 -9.21 -2.55 -14.85
N PHE A 128 -10.05 -3.58 -14.88
CA PHE A 128 -10.85 -4.01 -13.76
C PHE A 128 -11.05 -5.52 -13.73
N HIS A 129 -11.46 -6.05 -12.58
CA HIS A 129 -11.87 -7.44 -12.39
C HIS A 129 -13.20 -7.43 -11.61
N ALA A 130 -14.32 -7.61 -12.30
CA ALA A 130 -15.67 -7.45 -11.74
C ALA A 130 -15.76 -6.17 -10.89
N ASP A 131 -16.25 -6.29 -9.66
CA ASP A 131 -16.30 -5.22 -8.64
C ASP A 131 -15.32 -5.44 -7.48
N ILE A 132 -14.30 -6.28 -7.69
CA ILE A 132 -13.32 -6.69 -6.67
C ILE A 132 -11.87 -6.54 -7.14
N THR A 133 -11.60 -5.56 -7.97
CA THR A 133 -10.28 -5.35 -8.59
C THR A 133 -9.17 -5.23 -7.56
N GLY A 134 -9.40 -4.48 -6.49
CA GLY A 134 -8.42 -4.31 -5.42
C GLY A 134 -8.10 -5.63 -4.72
N LYS A 135 -9.10 -6.44 -4.42
CA LYS A 135 -8.93 -7.77 -3.85
C LYS A 135 -8.11 -8.69 -4.75
N GLU A 136 -8.43 -8.71 -6.05
CA GLU A 136 -7.71 -9.53 -7.03
C GLU A 136 -6.22 -9.14 -7.08
N ILE A 137 -5.92 -7.84 -7.26
CA ILE A 137 -4.55 -7.32 -7.30
C ILE A 137 -3.82 -7.64 -6.01
N THR A 138 -4.37 -7.25 -4.86
CA THR A 138 -3.70 -7.37 -3.56
C THR A 138 -3.44 -8.83 -3.21
N THR A 139 -4.37 -9.73 -3.50
CA THR A 139 -4.22 -11.17 -3.27
C THR A 139 -3.04 -11.72 -4.08
N LYS A 140 -2.91 -11.38 -5.37
CA LYS A 140 -1.81 -11.86 -6.21
C LYS A 140 -0.47 -11.30 -5.78
N LEU A 141 -0.41 -10.00 -5.44
CA LEU A 141 0.82 -9.39 -4.90
C LEU A 141 1.24 -10.05 -3.59
N LEU A 142 0.31 -10.27 -2.67
CA LEU A 142 0.60 -10.95 -1.40
C LEU A 142 1.10 -12.37 -1.60
N GLN A 143 0.48 -13.13 -2.52
CA GLN A 143 0.95 -14.47 -2.87
C GLN A 143 2.36 -14.46 -3.47
N ALA A 144 2.70 -13.43 -4.23
CA ALA A 144 4.05 -13.26 -4.78
C ALA A 144 5.06 -12.89 -3.68
N VAL A 145 4.73 -11.93 -2.80
CA VAL A 145 5.60 -11.53 -1.68
C VAL A 145 5.87 -12.69 -0.72
N ARG A 146 4.87 -13.51 -0.40
CA ARG A 146 5.01 -14.69 0.47
C ARG A 146 5.98 -15.76 -0.06
N LYS A 147 6.38 -15.69 -1.34
CA LYS A 147 7.39 -16.58 -1.94
C LYS A 147 8.80 -16.03 -1.86
N LEU A 148 8.98 -14.82 -1.35
CA LEU A 148 10.28 -14.18 -1.24
C LEU A 148 10.94 -14.53 0.09
N ASP A 149 12.08 -15.21 0.05
CA ASP A 149 12.84 -15.61 1.25
C ASP A 149 13.46 -14.42 2.00
N ASN A 150 13.62 -13.29 1.33
CA ASN A 150 14.20 -12.05 1.87
C ASN A 150 13.18 -11.09 2.48
N VAL A 151 11.89 -11.44 2.50
CA VAL A 151 10.81 -10.62 3.05
C VAL A 151 10.16 -11.31 4.24
N GLN A 152 10.13 -10.63 5.38
CA GLN A 152 9.40 -11.04 6.57
C GLN A 152 8.20 -10.13 6.77
N ILE A 153 7.00 -10.70 6.92
CA ILE A 153 5.78 -9.96 7.24
C ILE A 153 5.47 -10.17 8.72
N LEU A 154 5.27 -9.07 9.45
CA LEU A 154 4.79 -9.07 10.83
C LEU A 154 3.35 -8.56 10.84
N GLU A 155 2.42 -9.47 11.07
CA GLU A 155 0.99 -9.16 11.23
C GLU A 155 0.68 -8.79 12.68
N HIS A 156 -0.34 -7.99 12.90
CA HIS A 156 -0.72 -7.45 14.20
C HIS A 156 0.42 -6.69 14.87
N VAL A 157 1.13 -5.89 14.08
CA VAL A 157 2.22 -5.04 14.54
C VAL A 157 2.02 -3.63 13.99
N ALA A 158 1.75 -2.68 14.87
CA ALA A 158 1.57 -1.28 14.53
C ALA A 158 2.90 -0.53 14.60
N MET A 159 3.19 0.30 13.60
CA MET A 159 4.22 1.31 13.70
C MET A 159 3.69 2.49 14.52
N THR A 160 4.43 2.89 15.55
CA THR A 160 4.02 3.96 16.48
C THR A 160 4.91 5.19 16.42
N ASP A 161 6.16 5.04 15.99
CA ASP A 161 7.11 6.16 15.90
C ASP A 161 8.21 5.87 14.88
N ILE A 162 9.02 6.88 14.54
CA ILE A 162 10.21 6.78 13.71
C ILE A 162 11.47 6.86 14.58
N LEU A 163 12.46 6.07 14.24
CA LEU A 163 13.80 6.21 14.81
C LEU A 163 14.58 7.23 13.98
N THR A 164 15.18 8.18 14.66
CA THR A 164 16.03 9.18 14.02
C THR A 164 17.48 9.05 14.50
N GLY A 165 18.39 9.47 13.68
CA GLY A 165 19.82 9.55 13.96
C GLY A 165 20.45 10.70 13.20
N GLU A 166 21.73 10.92 13.37
CA GLU A 166 22.48 11.92 12.62
C GLU A 166 23.42 11.25 11.60
N ARG A 167 23.46 11.80 10.39
CA ARG A 167 24.40 11.43 9.34
C ARG A 167 24.83 12.68 8.60
N ASP A 168 26.15 12.94 8.57
CA ASP A 168 26.76 14.11 7.91
C ASP A 168 26.13 15.45 8.36
N GLY A 169 25.76 15.56 9.66
CA GLY A 169 25.15 16.76 10.23
C GLY A 169 23.66 16.94 9.91
N ALA A 170 23.02 15.96 9.28
CA ALA A 170 21.59 15.95 9.01
C ALA A 170 20.85 14.88 9.81
N THR A 171 19.66 15.21 10.30
CA THR A 171 18.77 14.23 10.91
C THR A 171 18.23 13.29 9.83
N VAL A 172 18.39 11.99 10.03
CA VAL A 172 17.94 10.94 9.11
C VAL A 172 17.05 9.94 9.83
N CYS A 173 16.10 9.35 9.10
CA CYS A 173 15.34 8.21 9.59
C CYS A 173 16.26 6.96 9.60
N THR A 174 16.28 6.24 10.73
CA THR A 174 17.11 5.04 10.93
C THR A 174 16.28 3.79 11.22
N GLY A 175 14.96 3.89 11.10
CA GLY A 175 14.03 2.79 11.35
C GLY A 175 12.73 3.26 11.98
N VAL A 176 12.05 2.35 12.65
CA VAL A 176 10.76 2.58 13.29
C VAL A 176 10.68 1.96 14.69
N VAL A 177 9.79 2.50 15.51
CA VAL A 177 9.29 1.83 16.72
C VAL A 177 8.00 1.11 16.35
N ALA A 178 7.89 -0.14 16.73
CA ALA A 178 6.75 -0.98 16.46
C ALA A 178 6.21 -1.60 17.75
N VAL A 179 4.91 -1.87 17.77
CA VAL A 179 4.20 -2.42 18.93
C VAL A 179 3.32 -3.56 18.45
N PRO A 180 3.41 -4.75 19.07
CA PRO A 180 2.43 -5.81 18.83
C PRO A 180 1.06 -5.35 19.32
N VAL A 181 0.02 -5.62 18.54
CA VAL A 181 -1.37 -5.31 18.86
C VAL A 181 -2.21 -6.58 18.87
N ASP A 182 -3.26 -6.63 19.67
CA ASP A 182 -4.12 -7.80 19.76
C ASP A 182 -4.90 -8.01 18.46
N GLU A 183 -5.22 -9.28 18.16
CA GLU A 183 -5.98 -9.68 16.96
C GLU A 183 -7.39 -9.06 16.93
N ASP A 184 -7.96 -8.73 18.08
CA ASP A 184 -9.28 -8.09 18.24
C ASP A 184 -9.28 -6.58 17.95
N ASN A 185 -8.20 -6.04 17.42
CA ASN A 185 -8.07 -4.63 17.08
C ASN A 185 -8.83 -4.28 15.79
N SER A 186 -10.02 -4.88 15.62
CA SER A 186 -11.03 -4.39 14.70
C SER A 186 -11.34 -2.94 15.07
N VAL A 187 -11.29 -2.05 14.10
CA VAL A 187 -11.66 -0.64 14.21
C VAL A 187 -12.96 -0.53 15.02
N ARG A 188 -12.86 -0.16 16.31
CA ARG A 188 -14.03 0.13 17.12
C ARG A 188 -14.68 1.40 16.57
N PRO A 189 -16.02 1.46 16.52
CA PRO A 189 -16.73 2.69 16.18
C PRO A 189 -16.23 3.85 17.04
N ALA A 190 -16.17 5.05 16.46
CA ALA A 190 -15.63 6.25 17.11
C ALA A 190 -16.33 6.61 18.44
N ASP A 191 -17.56 6.15 18.65
CA ASP A 191 -18.35 6.31 19.87
C ASP A 191 -17.90 5.40 21.05
N GLU A 192 -17.11 4.36 20.76
CA GLU A 192 -16.48 3.51 21.80
C GLU A 192 -15.07 4.01 22.19
N LEU A 193 -14.52 4.99 21.50
CA LEU A 193 -13.20 5.57 21.74
C LEU A 193 -13.23 6.67 22.82
N THR A 194 -13.82 6.42 23.99
CA THR A 194 -13.86 7.39 25.09
C THR A 194 -12.50 7.67 25.72
N ASN A 195 -11.47 6.84 25.45
CA ASN A 195 -10.06 7.13 25.77
C ASN A 195 -9.17 6.40 24.75
N ALA A 196 -8.56 7.12 23.84
CA ALA A 196 -7.64 6.56 22.84
C ALA A 196 -6.40 5.83 23.45
N ALA A 197 -6.18 5.97 24.75
CA ALA A 197 -5.11 5.32 25.50
C ALA A 197 -5.52 3.98 26.15
N GLU A 198 -6.82 3.70 26.31
CA GLU A 198 -7.29 2.51 27.05
C GLU A 198 -7.75 1.35 26.14
N GLY A 199 -7.78 1.52 24.83
CA GLY A 199 -8.38 0.57 23.89
C GLY A 199 -7.44 -0.35 23.12
N VAL A 200 -6.14 -0.14 23.19
CA VAL A 200 -5.14 -0.97 22.50
C VAL A 200 -4.33 -1.70 23.58
N HIS A 201 -4.63 -2.97 23.81
CA HIS A 201 -3.69 -3.82 24.54
C HIS A 201 -2.49 -4.04 23.63
N ALA A 202 -1.49 -3.18 23.78
CA ALA A 202 -0.24 -3.25 23.07
C ALA A 202 0.76 -4.06 23.88
N GLY A 203 1.53 -4.91 23.21
CA GLY A 203 2.70 -5.55 23.79
C GLY A 203 3.82 -4.53 24.02
N GLU A 204 4.95 -5.00 24.49
CA GLU A 204 6.11 -4.14 24.70
C GLU A 204 6.63 -3.60 23.37
N PRO A 205 6.91 -2.28 23.27
CA PRO A 205 7.51 -1.69 22.10
C PRO A 205 8.89 -2.29 21.79
N PHE A 206 9.17 -2.46 20.51
CA PHE A 206 10.48 -2.90 20.01
C PHE A 206 10.93 -2.02 18.84
N LYS A 207 12.20 -2.03 18.54
CA LYS A 207 12.79 -1.21 17.47
C LYS A 207 13.12 -2.07 16.26
N ILE A 208 12.88 -1.51 15.08
CA ILE A 208 13.34 -2.06 13.81
C ILE A 208 14.29 -1.05 13.20
N HIS A 209 15.57 -1.33 13.26
CA HIS A 209 16.60 -0.52 12.63
C HIS A 209 16.67 -0.84 11.14
N ALA A 210 16.62 0.18 10.30
CA ALA A 210 16.64 0.03 8.85
C ALA A 210 17.41 1.16 8.17
N ARG A 211 18.02 0.84 7.03
CA ARG A 211 18.66 1.87 6.18
C ARG A 211 17.65 2.75 5.48
N HIS A 212 16.49 2.17 5.13
CA HIS A 212 15.38 2.86 4.46
C HIS A 212 14.07 2.49 5.12
N THR A 213 13.20 3.47 5.26
CA THR A 213 11.83 3.29 5.76
C THR A 213 10.86 3.73 4.68
N LEU A 214 9.93 2.84 4.30
CA LEU A 214 8.84 3.14 3.39
C LEU A 214 7.53 3.24 4.17
N TRP A 215 6.89 4.41 4.10
CA TRP A 215 5.54 4.61 4.60
C TRP A 215 4.52 4.29 3.52
N ALA A 216 3.84 3.17 3.69
CA ALA A 216 2.76 2.68 2.83
C ALA A 216 1.48 2.45 3.65
N THR A 217 1.25 3.31 4.65
CA THR A 217 0.23 3.15 5.70
C THR A 217 -1.21 3.44 5.23
N GLY A 218 -1.38 3.83 3.98
CA GLY A 218 -2.69 4.14 3.41
C GLY A 218 -3.19 5.53 3.80
N GLY A 219 -4.52 5.69 3.80
CA GLY A 219 -5.18 6.97 4.10
C GLY A 219 -5.25 7.28 5.59
N ILE A 220 -5.60 8.53 5.90
CA ILE A 220 -5.73 9.06 7.27
C ILE A 220 -7.19 9.29 7.67
N GLY A 221 -8.15 8.71 6.93
CA GLY A 221 -9.58 8.90 7.19
C GLY A 221 -9.99 8.62 8.63
N GLY A 222 -9.37 7.62 9.26
CA GLY A 222 -9.67 7.22 10.64
C GLY A 222 -9.32 8.26 11.74
N VAL A 223 -8.68 9.40 11.40
CA VAL A 223 -8.44 10.51 12.34
C VAL A 223 -9.55 11.56 12.31
N TYR A 224 -10.55 11.39 11.45
CA TYR A 224 -11.68 12.30 11.30
C TYR A 224 -12.97 11.62 11.77
N ASP A 225 -13.88 12.39 12.39
CA ASP A 225 -15.19 11.90 12.85
C ASP A 225 -16.07 11.40 11.69
N HIS A 226 -15.87 11.97 10.50
CA HIS A 226 -16.57 11.59 9.27
C HIS A 226 -15.56 11.42 8.14
N SER A 227 -15.50 10.23 7.57
CA SER A 227 -14.67 9.89 6.41
C SER A 227 -15.41 8.91 5.52
N THR A 228 -15.13 8.96 4.21
CA THR A 228 -15.65 8.01 3.21
C THR A 228 -14.63 6.91 2.96
#